data_146d814e2b1496fb80f71039cc4a74a7
#
_entry.id   146d814e2b1496fb80f71039cc4a74a7
#
_cell.length_a   1.000
_cell.length_b   1.000
_cell.length_c   1.000
_cell.angle_alpha   90.00
_cell.angle_beta   90.00
_cell.angle_gamma   90.00
#
_symmetry.space_group_name_H-M   'P 1'
#
loop_
_entity.id
_entity.type
_entity.pdbx_description
1 polymer ?
#
loop_
_entity_poly.entity_id
_entity_poly.type
_entity_poly.pdbx_seq_one_letter_code
_entity_poly.pdbx_strand_id
1 'polypeptide(L)'
;MTEPLSPDQPVTTKDQAPAAPEGFKARHFGDGFVAVNGPLYTRLTEAGMQVGFRVEDRHTNPMRICHGGMLASFGDMLLPMTAHHLCPEAQGRFLPTISLQIDYLSQAPLGSWVQGEAQVMRLTRRMIFMQGLVTADGVNVARVSGIFKIGALFEGPHPLSRHQPG
;
A
#
# COMPACT_ATOMS: atom_id res chain seq x y z
N MET A 1 13.88 -10.53 51.37
CA MET A 1 13.64 -9.08 51.33
C MET A 1 13.78 -8.65 49.88
N THR A 2 12.67 -8.47 49.23
CA THR A 2 12.60 -7.97 47.86
C THR A 2 12.21 -6.49 47.93
N GLU A 3 13.08 -5.61 47.43
CA GLU A 3 12.81 -4.18 47.33
C GLU A 3 11.63 -3.91 46.37
N PRO A 4 10.73 -2.98 46.70
CA PRO A 4 9.68 -2.58 45.77
C PRO A 4 10.24 -1.65 44.70
N LEU A 5 9.89 -1.93 43.43
CA LEU A 5 10.21 -1.10 42.28
C LEU A 5 9.61 0.30 42.42
N SER A 6 10.43 1.31 42.21
CA SER A 6 10.08 2.73 42.25
C SER A 6 9.13 3.10 41.09
N PRO A 7 8.08 3.94 41.33
CA PRO A 7 7.08 4.27 40.32
C PRO A 7 7.44 5.41 39.35
N ASP A 8 8.72 5.74 39.20
CA ASP A 8 9.15 6.93 38.45
C ASP A 8 10.22 6.58 37.39
N GLN A 9 9.88 5.63 36.52
CA GLN A 9 10.58 5.55 35.23
C GLN A 9 9.74 6.28 34.18
N PRO A 10 10.33 7.28 33.48
CA PRO A 10 9.61 7.94 32.38
C PRO A 10 9.27 6.90 31.32
N VAL A 11 7.97 6.79 31.03
CA VAL A 11 7.47 6.07 29.87
C VAL A 11 8.19 6.66 28.65
N THR A 12 9.13 5.90 28.11
CA THR A 12 9.79 6.27 26.86
C THR A 12 8.70 6.51 25.83
N THR A 13 8.63 7.74 25.36
CA THR A 13 7.81 8.15 24.23
C THR A 13 7.93 7.09 23.14
N LYS A 14 6.78 6.53 22.69
CA LYS A 14 6.70 5.68 21.51
C LYS A 14 7.55 6.32 20.43
N ASP A 15 8.64 5.65 20.02
CA ASP A 15 9.42 6.04 18.86
C ASP A 15 8.42 6.22 17.71
N GLN A 16 8.21 7.47 17.32
CA GLN A 16 7.37 7.76 16.16
C GLN A 16 8.06 7.12 14.97
N ALA A 17 7.36 6.20 14.31
CA ALA A 17 7.87 5.59 13.10
C ALA A 17 8.36 6.69 12.14
N PRO A 18 9.52 6.50 11.47
CA PRO A 18 10.07 7.51 10.57
C PRO A 18 9.01 7.98 9.58
N ALA A 19 8.98 9.28 9.31
CA ALA A 19 8.06 9.86 8.34
C ALA A 19 8.17 9.16 6.97
N ALA A 20 7.12 9.24 6.16
CA ALA A 20 7.20 8.79 4.77
C ALA A 20 8.33 9.52 4.03
N PRO A 21 9.01 8.88 3.07
CA PRO A 21 10.03 9.53 2.25
C PRO A 21 9.49 10.76 1.54
N GLU A 22 10.39 11.70 1.22
CA GLU A 22 10.04 12.95 0.56
C GLU A 22 9.22 12.74 -0.72
N GLY A 23 8.22 13.58 -0.92
CA GLY A 23 7.32 13.57 -2.07
C GLY A 23 6.13 12.61 -1.94
N PHE A 24 6.13 11.69 -0.97
CA PHE A 24 4.98 10.84 -0.69
C PHE A 24 3.91 11.58 0.11
N LYS A 25 2.65 11.46 -0.35
CA LYS A 25 1.47 12.05 0.29
C LYS A 25 0.53 10.96 0.77
N ALA A 26 0.08 11.04 2.02
CA ALA A 26 -0.86 10.10 2.59
C ALA A 26 -2.19 10.09 1.82
N ARG A 27 -2.76 8.90 1.67
CA ARG A 27 -4.08 8.65 1.09
C ARG A 27 -4.96 7.93 2.11
N HIS A 28 -6.15 8.44 2.32
CA HIS A 28 -7.14 7.86 3.21
C HIS A 28 -8.30 7.29 2.38
N PHE A 29 -8.69 6.05 2.67
CA PHE A 29 -9.70 5.29 1.92
C PHE A 29 -10.96 5.08 2.76
N GLY A 30 -11.46 6.12 3.40
CA GLY A 30 -12.65 6.01 4.24
C GLY A 30 -12.45 5.06 5.42
N ASP A 31 -13.43 4.21 5.65
CA ASP A 31 -13.42 3.18 6.70
C ASP A 31 -13.15 1.78 6.10
N GLY A 32 -12.93 0.79 6.97
CA GLY A 32 -12.79 -0.61 6.57
C GLY A 32 -11.34 -1.07 6.45
N PHE A 33 -11.15 -2.16 5.69
CA PHE A 33 -9.89 -2.91 5.67
C PHE A 33 -8.66 -2.06 5.31
N VAL A 34 -8.75 -1.24 4.28
CA VAL A 34 -7.62 -0.40 3.83
C VAL A 34 -7.32 0.70 4.83
N ALA A 35 -8.36 1.29 5.45
CA ALA A 35 -8.17 2.31 6.48
C ALA A 35 -7.47 1.76 7.74
N VAL A 36 -7.83 0.55 8.16
CA VAL A 36 -7.22 -0.12 9.33
C VAL A 36 -5.75 -0.46 9.06
N ASN A 37 -5.41 -0.85 7.83
CA ASN A 37 -4.06 -1.24 7.43
C ASN A 37 -3.25 -0.11 6.76
N GLY A 38 -3.85 1.08 6.62
CA GLY A 38 -3.21 2.28 6.09
C GLY A 38 -2.50 3.12 7.16
N PRO A 39 -2.07 4.34 6.80
CA PRO A 39 -2.29 4.96 5.51
C PRO A 39 -1.41 4.38 4.41
N LEU A 40 -1.92 4.37 3.18
CA LEU A 40 -1.09 4.25 1.99
C LEU A 40 -0.65 5.64 1.55
N TYR A 41 0.51 5.70 0.95
CA TYR A 41 1.10 6.94 0.43
C TYR A 41 1.29 6.85 -1.07
N THR A 42 1.18 7.98 -1.77
CA THR A 42 1.44 8.04 -3.21
C THR A 42 2.44 9.13 -3.53
N ARG A 43 3.28 8.88 -4.54
CA ARG A 43 4.17 9.86 -5.15
C ARG A 43 4.06 9.72 -6.66
N LEU A 44 3.87 10.86 -7.35
CA LEU A 44 3.93 10.89 -8.80
C LEU A 44 5.39 11.06 -9.24
N THR A 45 5.78 10.34 -10.28
CA THR A 45 7.09 10.42 -10.93
C THR A 45 6.90 10.58 -12.44
N GLU A 46 7.96 10.88 -13.17
CA GLU A 46 7.93 10.92 -14.64
C GLU A 46 7.54 9.57 -15.25
N ALA A 47 7.89 8.46 -14.58
CA ALA A 47 7.58 7.10 -15.03
C ALA A 47 6.16 6.63 -14.65
N GLY A 48 5.43 7.37 -13.80
CA GLY A 48 4.10 6.99 -13.36
C GLY A 48 3.84 7.29 -11.88
N MET A 49 3.26 6.35 -11.16
CA MET A 49 2.91 6.50 -9.75
C MET A 49 3.59 5.44 -8.89
N GLN A 50 4.15 5.87 -7.78
CA GLN A 50 4.60 5.00 -6.71
C GLN A 50 3.56 4.99 -5.59
N VAL A 51 3.31 3.82 -5.01
CA VAL A 51 2.49 3.64 -3.81
C VAL A 51 3.38 3.06 -2.72
N GLY A 52 3.19 3.45 -1.47
CA GLY A 52 4.00 2.91 -0.38
C GLY A 52 3.28 2.94 0.97
N PHE A 53 3.88 2.24 1.94
CA PHE A 53 3.47 2.27 3.34
C PHE A 53 4.66 1.94 4.24
N ARG A 54 4.57 2.32 5.53
CA ARG A 54 5.53 1.93 6.55
C ARG A 54 5.08 0.62 7.19
N VAL A 55 5.98 -0.36 7.34
CA VAL A 55 5.68 -1.58 8.07
C VAL A 55 5.58 -1.27 9.56
N GLU A 56 4.40 -1.40 10.13
CA GLU A 56 4.09 -1.21 11.54
C GLU A 56 3.76 -2.56 12.19
N ASP A 57 3.67 -2.61 13.52
CA ASP A 57 3.38 -3.84 14.28
C ASP A 57 2.18 -4.61 13.76
N ARG A 58 1.07 -3.92 13.45
CA ARG A 58 -0.16 -4.52 12.92
C ARG A 58 0.02 -5.20 11.55
N HIS A 59 1.08 -4.88 10.84
CA HIS A 59 1.39 -5.46 9.52
C HIS A 59 2.27 -6.70 9.63
N THR A 60 2.78 -7.03 10.83
CA THR A 60 3.82 -8.05 10.99
C THR A 60 3.25 -9.42 11.35
N ASN A 61 4.03 -10.44 11.07
CA ASN A 61 3.88 -11.79 11.56
C ASN A 61 4.72 -12.00 12.86
N PRO A 62 4.68 -13.17 13.51
CA PRO A 62 5.46 -13.44 14.72
C PRO A 62 6.98 -13.27 14.58
N MET A 63 7.49 -13.29 13.35
CA MET A 63 8.92 -13.06 13.07
C MET A 63 9.28 -11.56 12.93
N ARG A 64 8.33 -10.65 13.20
CA ARG A 64 8.53 -9.20 13.10
C ARG A 64 8.90 -8.72 11.70
N ILE A 65 8.43 -9.42 10.68
CA ILE A 65 8.50 -9.02 9.28
C ILE A 65 7.08 -8.84 8.73
N CYS A 66 6.94 -8.06 7.69
CA CYS A 66 5.64 -7.80 7.05
C CYS A 66 4.98 -9.12 6.67
N HIS A 67 3.76 -9.34 7.13
CA HIS A 67 2.98 -10.52 6.81
C HIS A 67 2.70 -10.60 5.31
N GLY A 68 2.82 -11.79 4.73
CA GLY A 68 2.55 -11.99 3.29
C GLY A 68 1.16 -11.54 2.87
N GLY A 69 0.15 -11.70 3.73
CA GLY A 69 -1.20 -11.18 3.50
C GLY A 69 -1.24 -9.64 3.40
N MET A 70 -0.40 -8.91 4.16
CA MET A 70 -0.31 -7.46 4.03
C MET A 70 0.33 -7.06 2.70
N LEU A 71 1.41 -7.75 2.29
CA LEU A 71 2.03 -7.53 0.98
C LEU A 71 1.08 -7.86 -0.18
N ALA A 72 0.25 -8.92 -0.04
CA ALA A 72 -0.78 -9.25 -1.02
C ALA A 72 -1.86 -8.15 -1.10
N SER A 73 -2.34 -7.67 0.05
CA SER A 73 -3.30 -6.57 0.12
C SER A 73 -2.72 -5.28 -0.46
N PHE A 74 -1.44 -5.01 -0.21
CA PHE A 74 -0.74 -3.88 -0.81
C PHE A 74 -0.65 -4.02 -2.33
N GLY A 75 -0.34 -5.21 -2.85
CA GLY A 75 -0.34 -5.49 -4.29
C GLY A 75 -1.70 -5.29 -4.93
N ASP A 76 -2.77 -5.74 -4.25
CA ASP A 76 -4.16 -5.56 -4.70
C ASP A 76 -4.60 -4.09 -4.72
N MET A 77 -3.95 -3.22 -3.97
CA MET A 77 -4.16 -1.76 -4.00
C MET A 77 -3.23 -1.06 -4.99
N LEU A 78 -1.95 -1.44 -5.04
CA LEU A 78 -0.95 -0.86 -5.93
C LEU A 78 -1.38 -0.89 -7.39
N LEU A 79 -1.83 -2.08 -7.87
CA LEU A 79 -2.16 -2.28 -9.27
C LEU A 79 -3.36 -1.42 -9.71
N PRO A 80 -4.55 -1.45 -9.08
CA PRO A 80 -5.67 -0.63 -9.50
C PRO A 80 -5.45 0.86 -9.27
N MET A 81 -4.73 1.28 -8.23
CA MET A 81 -4.37 2.69 -8.04
C MET A 81 -3.53 3.21 -9.22
N THR A 82 -2.55 2.42 -9.65
CA THR A 82 -1.74 2.74 -10.83
C THR A 82 -2.58 2.73 -12.11
N ALA A 83 -3.52 1.78 -12.27
CA ALA A 83 -4.43 1.74 -13.41
C ALA A 83 -5.30 3.01 -13.48
N HIS A 84 -5.84 3.47 -12.36
CA HIS A 84 -6.60 4.74 -12.30
C HIS A 84 -5.78 5.95 -12.72
N HIS A 85 -4.47 5.92 -12.47
CA HIS A 85 -3.57 7.00 -12.87
C HIS A 85 -3.21 6.94 -14.36
N LEU A 86 -2.95 5.73 -14.89
CA LEU A 86 -2.41 5.53 -16.25
C LEU A 86 -3.47 5.33 -17.33
N CYS A 87 -4.67 4.81 -16.97
CA CYS A 87 -5.69 4.43 -17.94
C CYS A 87 -6.93 5.33 -17.83
N PRO A 88 -7.21 6.20 -18.81
CA PRO A 88 -8.44 6.99 -18.85
C PRO A 88 -9.71 6.12 -18.72
N GLU A 89 -9.69 4.91 -19.26
CA GLU A 89 -10.81 3.96 -19.22
C GLU A 89 -11.10 3.43 -17.81
N ALA A 90 -10.10 3.49 -16.92
CA ALA A 90 -10.22 3.08 -15.52
C ALA A 90 -10.68 4.22 -14.60
N GLN A 91 -10.49 5.47 -15.01
CA GLN A 91 -10.75 6.62 -14.16
C GLN A 91 -12.21 6.68 -13.70
N GLY A 92 -12.39 6.84 -12.38
CA GLY A 92 -13.70 6.93 -11.74
C GLY A 92 -14.51 5.62 -11.75
N ARG A 93 -13.89 4.48 -12.11
CA ARG A 93 -14.57 3.17 -12.15
C ARG A 93 -14.10 2.26 -11.03
N PHE A 94 -15.01 1.42 -10.56
CA PHE A 94 -14.63 0.30 -9.70
C PHE A 94 -13.87 -0.74 -10.52
N LEU A 95 -12.74 -1.22 -9.99
CA LEU A 95 -11.88 -2.22 -10.64
C LEU A 95 -11.85 -3.50 -9.80
N PRO A 96 -12.88 -4.38 -9.89
CA PRO A 96 -12.87 -5.64 -9.18
C PRO A 96 -11.69 -6.51 -9.60
N THR A 97 -10.99 -7.07 -8.64
CA THR A 97 -9.90 -8.02 -8.86
C THR A 97 -10.47 -9.35 -9.34
N ILE A 98 -10.04 -9.82 -10.49
CA ILE A 98 -10.37 -11.13 -11.05
C ILE A 98 -9.31 -12.15 -10.63
N SER A 99 -8.04 -11.73 -10.68
CA SER A 99 -6.91 -12.56 -10.31
C SER A 99 -5.80 -11.69 -9.74
N LEU A 100 -5.19 -12.17 -8.69
CA LEU A 100 -3.98 -11.59 -8.11
C LEU A 100 -2.98 -12.72 -7.88
N GLN A 101 -1.78 -12.55 -8.40
CA GLN A 101 -0.65 -13.44 -8.16
C GLN A 101 0.46 -12.64 -7.51
N ILE A 102 1.09 -13.25 -6.50
CA ILE A 102 2.21 -12.65 -5.80
C ILE A 102 3.32 -13.69 -5.63
N ASP A 103 4.54 -13.29 -5.94
CA ASP A 103 5.76 -14.04 -5.66
C ASP A 103 6.53 -13.29 -4.57
N TYR A 104 6.77 -13.94 -3.45
CA TYR A 104 7.54 -13.39 -2.34
C TYR A 104 9.02 -13.65 -2.57
N LEU A 105 9.80 -12.60 -2.66
CA LEU A 105 11.22 -12.64 -3.04
C LEU A 105 12.16 -12.51 -1.84
N SER A 106 11.76 -11.65 -0.86
CA SER A 106 12.55 -11.35 0.33
C SER A 106 11.65 -10.84 1.45
N GLN A 107 12.24 -10.60 2.61
CA GLN A 107 11.56 -10.10 3.80
C GLN A 107 11.48 -8.57 3.77
N ALA A 108 10.38 -8.03 4.32
CA ALA A 108 10.23 -6.61 4.64
C ALA A 108 10.18 -6.46 6.18
N PRO A 109 11.27 -6.08 6.84
CA PRO A 109 11.32 -5.98 8.31
C PRO A 109 10.36 -4.92 8.86
N LEU A 110 9.99 -5.06 10.13
CA LEU A 110 9.30 -4.00 10.88
C LEU A 110 10.06 -2.68 10.75
N GLY A 111 9.34 -1.58 10.51
CA GLY A 111 9.91 -0.25 10.34
C GLY A 111 10.40 0.06 8.94
N SER A 112 10.54 -0.93 8.04
CA SER A 112 10.96 -0.66 6.66
C SER A 112 9.90 0.11 5.87
N TRP A 113 10.34 0.87 4.88
CA TRP A 113 9.48 1.51 3.92
C TRP A 113 9.24 0.58 2.73
N VAL A 114 8.01 0.12 2.60
CA VAL A 114 7.57 -0.66 1.44
C VAL A 114 7.01 0.28 0.39
N GLN A 115 7.44 0.14 -0.85
CA GLN A 115 6.88 0.85 -1.99
C GLN A 115 6.82 -0.03 -3.22
N GLY A 116 5.91 0.29 -4.12
CA GLY A 116 5.75 -0.43 -5.36
C GLY A 116 5.51 0.50 -6.54
N GLU A 117 5.88 -0.01 -7.70
CA GLU A 117 5.59 0.55 -9.02
C GLU A 117 4.92 -0.52 -9.87
N ALA A 118 4.01 -0.10 -10.72
CA ALA A 118 3.29 -1.02 -11.58
C ALA A 118 3.15 -0.46 -13.00
N GLN A 119 2.91 -1.37 -13.93
CA GLN A 119 2.70 -1.05 -15.33
C GLN A 119 1.53 -1.83 -15.90
N VAL A 120 0.88 -1.24 -16.90
CA VAL A 120 -0.17 -1.89 -17.66
C VAL A 120 0.46 -2.76 -18.73
N MET A 121 0.22 -4.07 -18.65
CA MET A 121 0.68 -5.05 -19.64
C MET A 121 -0.24 -5.10 -20.85
N ARG A 122 -1.55 -5.00 -20.59
CA ARG A 122 -2.57 -4.95 -21.62
C ARG A 122 -3.84 -4.31 -21.09
N LEU A 123 -4.42 -3.44 -21.90
CA LEU A 123 -5.76 -2.90 -21.71
C LEU A 123 -6.68 -3.45 -22.80
N THR A 124 -7.85 -3.91 -22.39
CA THR A 124 -8.94 -4.31 -23.29
C THR A 124 -10.20 -3.51 -22.93
N ARG A 125 -11.25 -3.62 -23.72
CA ARG A 125 -12.52 -2.95 -23.42
C ARG A 125 -13.09 -3.28 -22.03
N ARG A 126 -12.75 -4.45 -21.45
CA ARG A 126 -13.35 -4.95 -20.19
C ARG A 126 -12.35 -5.29 -19.10
N MET A 127 -11.09 -5.43 -19.42
CA MET A 127 -10.07 -5.95 -18.51
C MET A 127 -8.77 -5.15 -18.60
N ILE A 128 -8.09 -5.04 -17.47
CA ILE A 128 -6.74 -4.49 -17.37
C ILE A 128 -5.84 -5.58 -16.82
N PHE A 129 -4.74 -5.84 -17.52
CA PHE A 129 -3.69 -6.79 -17.11
C PHE A 129 -2.50 -5.97 -16.65
N MET A 130 -2.05 -6.21 -15.42
CA MET A 130 -1.01 -5.41 -14.78
C MET A 130 0.05 -6.27 -14.14
N GLN A 131 1.24 -5.70 -13.99
CA GLN A 131 2.30 -6.25 -13.15
C GLN A 131 3.00 -5.12 -12.40
N GLY A 132 3.63 -5.48 -11.28
CA GLY A 132 4.37 -4.54 -10.46
C GLY A 132 5.49 -5.21 -9.68
N LEU A 133 6.42 -4.38 -9.24
CA LEU A 133 7.51 -4.76 -8.36
C LEU A 133 7.39 -3.98 -7.06
N VAL A 134 7.59 -4.69 -5.95
CA VAL A 134 7.51 -4.14 -4.59
C VAL A 134 8.88 -4.26 -3.94
N THR A 135 9.35 -3.16 -3.37
CA THR A 135 10.61 -3.09 -2.63
C THR A 135 10.37 -2.70 -1.18
N ALA A 136 11.27 -3.11 -0.29
CA ALA A 136 11.39 -2.61 1.07
C ALA A 136 12.79 -2.05 1.26
N ASP A 137 12.91 -0.76 1.58
CA ASP A 137 14.19 -0.03 1.69
C ASP A 137 15.14 -0.31 0.50
N GLY A 138 14.58 -0.37 -0.72
CA GLY A 138 15.31 -0.61 -1.96
C GLY A 138 15.57 -2.09 -2.33
N VAL A 139 15.24 -3.04 -1.46
CA VAL A 139 15.37 -4.48 -1.73
C VAL A 139 14.06 -5.03 -2.30
N ASN A 140 14.12 -5.80 -3.38
CA ASN A 140 12.94 -6.45 -3.96
C ASN A 140 12.35 -7.47 -2.99
N VAL A 141 11.10 -7.27 -2.56
CA VAL A 141 10.40 -8.15 -1.59
C VAL A 141 9.25 -8.92 -2.19
N ALA A 142 8.64 -8.40 -3.26
CA ALA A 142 7.59 -9.12 -3.96
C ALA A 142 7.49 -8.68 -5.44
N ARG A 143 7.05 -9.61 -6.27
CA ARG A 143 6.53 -9.34 -7.61
C ARG A 143 5.03 -9.62 -7.59
N VAL A 144 4.24 -8.73 -8.18
CA VAL A 144 2.78 -8.85 -8.23
C VAL A 144 2.29 -8.78 -9.66
N SER A 145 1.27 -9.55 -9.99
CA SER A 145 0.53 -9.40 -11.23
C SER A 145 -0.97 -9.56 -10.97
N GLY A 146 -1.80 -8.86 -11.73
CA GLY A 146 -3.22 -8.89 -11.52
C GLY A 146 -4.02 -8.64 -12.79
N ILE A 147 -5.26 -9.14 -12.75
CA ILE A 147 -6.27 -8.91 -13.77
C ILE A 147 -7.46 -8.25 -13.09
N PHE A 148 -7.86 -7.10 -13.61
CA PHE A 148 -8.95 -6.30 -13.07
C PHE A 148 -10.03 -6.12 -14.13
N LYS A 149 -11.30 -6.26 -13.74
CA LYS A 149 -12.43 -5.91 -14.59
C LYS A 149 -12.66 -4.41 -14.55
N ILE A 150 -12.92 -3.78 -15.70
CA ILE A 150 -13.41 -2.40 -15.76
C ILE A 150 -14.90 -2.43 -15.41
N GLY A 151 -15.23 -2.02 -14.20
CA GLY A 151 -16.58 -2.04 -13.64
C GLY A 151 -17.38 -0.76 -13.90
N ALA A 152 -18.40 -0.55 -13.08
CA ALA A 152 -19.24 0.64 -13.14
C ALA A 152 -18.50 1.90 -12.66
N LEU A 153 -18.97 3.06 -13.05
CA LEU A 153 -18.55 4.32 -12.45
C LEU A 153 -18.95 4.34 -10.97
N PHE A 154 -18.11 4.94 -10.14
CA PHE A 154 -18.49 5.20 -8.76
C PHE A 154 -19.65 6.20 -8.70
N GLU A 155 -20.63 5.90 -7.88
CA GLU A 155 -21.66 6.85 -7.50
C GLU A 155 -21.13 7.74 -6.37
N GLY A 156 -20.87 9.01 -6.67
CA GLY A 156 -20.30 9.97 -5.72
C GLY A 156 -18.79 10.21 -5.88
N PRO A 157 -18.15 10.91 -4.95
CA PRO A 157 -16.72 11.22 -5.07
C PRO A 157 -15.89 9.96 -5.01
N HIS A 158 -14.98 9.83 -5.98
CA HIS A 158 -14.07 8.70 -6.05
C HIS A 158 -13.24 8.58 -4.75
N PRO A 159 -13.06 7.39 -4.17
CA PRO A 159 -12.31 7.21 -2.91
C PRO A 159 -10.90 7.83 -2.93
N LEU A 160 -10.26 7.88 -4.11
CA LEU A 160 -8.93 8.50 -4.29
C LEU A 160 -8.98 10.03 -4.44
N SER A 161 -10.16 10.63 -4.64
CA SER A 161 -10.32 12.08 -4.85
C SER A 161 -10.50 12.89 -3.57
N ARG A 162 -10.67 12.23 -2.42
CA ARG A 162 -10.80 12.95 -1.14
C ARG A 162 -9.44 13.51 -0.72
N HIS A 163 -9.12 14.70 -1.23
CA HIS A 163 -8.15 15.57 -0.59
C HIS A 163 -8.78 16.05 0.72
N GLN A 164 -8.19 15.67 1.86
CA GLN A 164 -8.41 16.48 3.04
C GLN A 164 -7.58 17.76 2.86
N PRO A 165 -8.19 18.94 2.96
CA PRO A 165 -7.39 20.16 3.13
C PRO A 165 -6.60 20.03 4.42
N GLY A 166 -5.31 20.35 4.33
CA GLY A 166 -4.38 20.40 5.45
C GLY A 166 -4.72 21.47 6.47
#